data_198641b7bd1eb081287dcc8ac516a36d
#
_entry.id   198641b7bd1eb081287dcc8ac516a36d
#
_cell.length_a   1.000
_cell.length_b   1.000
_cell.length_c   1.000
_cell.angle_alpha   90.00
_cell.angle_beta   90.00
_cell.angle_gamma   90.00
#
_symmetry.space_group_name_H-M   'P 1'
#
loop_
_entity.id
_entity.type
_entity.pdbx_description
1 polymer ?
#
loop_
_entity_poly.entity_id
_entity_poly.type
_entity_poly.pdbx_seq_one_letter_code
_entity_poly.pdbx_strand_id
1 'polypeptide(L)'
;MKNYIKQTILPAVLCVALLSGCGSNGATSSPSMTTASAETISSDSAIVVQTLSLDNLFSDRDMKQDYDAADAVAVQLTGNTAACTSDAVKIDGSRITLLDECVYVFSGTLSDGQIIVDADSSDKVQIVLNGVDITSASSAAIYSLEADKVFVTLAAGSENALSNGGTFTAIDDNNIDAVIYSKTDLTLNGAGSLTVTSPADHGIVSKDELTITGGTYTVTAAKHGLTGKDSVAVADGSFTITSGKDGIHAEHADDTAKGFLYIVDGSFDIDAQGDVISASGDLQIDGGSYVLTTGGGSSSVTMSTGSGMQRPGGFKEFSASQTSSDSADTTADTESCKGIKADGALTVNGGVFTLDTADDAVHGGGDATIAGGEWTIRTGDDGIHADAATVIRAGTILIPYCYEGVEGQSVTIDGGTLDITAYDDGINAAGGADGSGTGFGYGKQDQFAADESCFIIINNGTITIVSDGDSIDSNGTLTVNGGTLNLTCNGNGNTAIDTNGTFANNGGAITTNDGSESGTGGTGGMGGGRGGMSGEKPARNGKQAGTQSGTAQQRPTPGTSA
;
A
#
# COMPACT_ATOMS: atom_id res chain seq x y z
N MET A 1 34.58 26.78 -16.49
CA MET A 1 35.49 26.42 -15.40
C MET A 1 34.84 26.81 -14.08
N LYS A 2 34.18 25.88 -13.41
CA LYS A 2 33.80 25.98 -12.00
C LYS A 2 34.14 24.65 -11.35
N ASN A 3 35.10 24.67 -10.44
CA ASN A 3 35.58 23.54 -9.71
C ASN A 3 34.57 23.13 -8.66
N TYR A 4 34.05 21.92 -8.70
CA TYR A 4 33.34 21.29 -7.60
C TYR A 4 34.34 20.49 -6.76
N ILE A 5 34.48 20.90 -5.51
CA ILE A 5 35.28 20.21 -4.48
C ILE A 5 34.45 19.01 -4.00
N LYS A 6 34.96 17.81 -4.27
CA LYS A 6 34.43 16.58 -3.65
C LYS A 6 34.89 16.52 -2.19
N GLN A 7 33.97 16.62 -1.26
CA GLN A 7 34.24 16.29 0.15
C GLN A 7 34.04 14.79 0.34
N THR A 8 35.14 14.09 0.55
CA THR A 8 35.16 12.69 0.96
C THR A 8 34.92 12.63 2.47
N ILE A 9 33.82 12.02 2.90
CA ILE A 9 33.56 11.69 4.30
C ILE A 9 34.14 10.30 4.56
N LEU A 10 35.13 10.22 5.44
CA LEU A 10 35.77 9.00 5.90
C LEU A 10 34.97 8.45 7.08
N PRO A 11 34.54 7.19 7.12
CA PRO A 11 33.96 6.61 8.32
C PRO A 11 35.07 6.26 9.34
N ALA A 12 34.92 6.74 10.56
CA ALA A 12 35.78 6.40 11.67
C ALA A 12 35.45 5.00 12.21
N VAL A 13 36.34 4.07 12.00
CA VAL A 13 36.31 2.73 12.59
C VAL A 13 36.77 2.83 14.04
N LEU A 14 35.91 2.54 14.99
CA LEU A 14 36.23 2.44 16.42
C LEU A 14 36.60 0.99 16.76
N CYS A 15 37.89 0.71 16.92
CA CYS A 15 38.40 -0.56 17.43
C CYS A 15 38.25 -0.61 18.96
N VAL A 16 37.46 -1.53 19.48
CA VAL A 16 37.45 -1.90 20.90
C VAL A 16 38.36 -3.09 21.11
N ALA A 17 39.43 -2.87 21.89
CA ALA A 17 40.37 -3.90 22.27
C ALA A 17 39.82 -4.72 23.44
N LEU A 18 39.72 -6.04 23.27
CA LEU A 18 39.44 -7.01 24.31
C LEU A 18 40.75 -7.32 25.08
N LEU A 19 40.77 -7.02 26.36
CA LEU A 19 41.77 -7.47 27.31
C LEU A 19 41.31 -8.74 28.01
N SER A 20 41.90 -9.85 27.68
CA SER A 20 41.81 -11.13 28.41
C SER A 20 42.76 -11.12 29.59
N GLY A 21 42.23 -11.32 30.80
CA GLY A 21 43.00 -11.55 32.02
C GLY A 21 42.61 -12.87 32.66
N CYS A 22 43.53 -13.84 32.62
CA CYS A 22 43.45 -15.06 33.42
C CYS A 22 43.93 -14.80 34.86
N GLY A 23 43.29 -15.40 35.86
CA GLY A 23 43.76 -15.47 37.24
C GLY A 23 42.96 -16.47 38.06
N SER A 24 43.65 -17.46 38.57
CA SER A 24 43.19 -18.71 39.17
C SER A 24 42.99 -18.66 40.69
N ASN A 25 42.12 -19.58 41.15
CA ASN A 25 42.12 -20.33 42.42
C ASN A 25 41.62 -19.72 43.75
N GLY A 26 40.72 -20.46 44.36
CA GLY A 26 40.54 -20.48 45.81
C GLY A 26 39.11 -20.84 46.27
N ALA A 27 38.92 -22.11 46.66
CA ALA A 27 37.69 -22.65 47.23
C ALA A 27 37.46 -22.14 48.66
N THR A 28 36.21 -21.93 49.06
CA THR A 28 35.61 -22.45 50.29
C THR A 28 34.10 -22.21 50.35
N SER A 29 33.45 -23.18 50.91
CA SER A 29 32.06 -23.56 51.14
C SER A 29 31.08 -22.58 51.81
N SER A 30 29.83 -22.57 51.26
CA SER A 30 28.50 -22.70 51.91
C SER A 30 27.94 -21.66 52.88
N PRO A 31 26.61 -21.62 53.08
CA PRO A 31 25.49 -21.42 52.17
C PRO A 31 24.63 -20.22 52.62
N SER A 32 23.79 -19.65 51.82
CA SER A 32 22.48 -19.20 52.27
C SER A 32 21.79 -18.19 51.37
N MET A 33 20.50 -18.36 51.28
CA MET A 33 19.43 -17.47 50.87
C MET A 33 19.29 -17.12 49.41
N THR A 34 18.39 -17.81 48.78
CA THR A 34 17.58 -17.44 47.62
C THR A 34 16.94 -16.08 47.81
N THR A 35 17.44 -15.09 47.08
CA THR A 35 16.64 -13.96 46.65
C THR A 35 16.36 -14.15 45.19
N ALA A 36 15.08 -14.21 44.81
CA ALA A 36 14.64 -14.23 43.45
C ALA A 36 15.13 -12.95 42.75
N SER A 37 16.06 -13.12 41.83
CA SER A 37 16.40 -12.04 40.89
C SER A 37 15.25 -11.91 39.92
N ALA A 38 14.66 -10.73 39.89
CA ALA A 38 13.80 -10.33 38.78
C ALA A 38 14.63 -10.42 37.49
N GLU A 39 14.25 -11.32 36.60
CA GLU A 39 14.77 -11.30 35.21
C GLU A 39 14.27 -10.01 34.59
N THR A 40 15.16 -9.08 34.36
CA THR A 40 14.93 -7.98 33.42
C THR A 40 14.80 -8.63 32.04
N ILE A 41 13.58 -8.69 31.55
CA ILE A 41 13.30 -8.95 30.13
C ILE A 41 13.90 -7.75 29.39
N SER A 42 15.04 -7.98 28.74
CA SER A 42 15.63 -7.05 27.79
C SER A 42 14.73 -7.05 26.56
N SER A 43 13.88 -6.04 26.45
CA SER A 43 13.11 -5.74 25.24
C SER A 43 13.99 -5.05 24.20
N ASP A 44 15.01 -5.76 23.73
CA ASP A 44 15.82 -5.30 22.60
C ASP A 44 15.62 -6.31 21.45
N SER A 45 14.35 -6.49 21.06
CA SER A 45 14.02 -6.98 19.73
C SER A 45 13.99 -5.75 18.82
N ALA A 46 15.16 -5.35 18.33
CA ALA A 46 15.22 -4.45 17.20
C ALA A 46 14.44 -5.14 16.06
N ILE A 47 13.30 -4.58 15.69
CA ILE A 47 12.58 -4.99 14.48
C ILE A 47 13.56 -4.77 13.34
N VAL A 48 14.08 -5.86 12.79
CA VAL A 48 14.92 -5.82 11.59
C VAL A 48 13.97 -5.52 10.44
N VAL A 49 13.87 -4.26 10.05
CA VAL A 49 13.21 -3.89 8.80
C VAL A 49 13.99 -4.57 7.69
N GLN A 50 13.37 -5.53 7.06
CA GLN A 50 13.92 -6.17 5.88
C GLN A 50 13.73 -5.18 4.73
N THR A 51 14.75 -4.37 4.47
CA THR A 51 14.77 -3.50 3.29
C THR A 51 15.11 -4.34 2.07
N LEU A 52 14.42 -4.09 0.94
CA LEU A 52 14.78 -4.66 -0.35
C LEU A 52 16.27 -4.46 -0.60
N SER A 53 16.95 -5.48 -1.12
CA SER A 53 18.35 -5.34 -1.55
C SER A 53 18.37 -4.53 -2.83
N LEU A 54 18.74 -3.26 -2.72
CA LEU A 54 18.74 -2.29 -3.82
C LEU A 54 20.05 -2.32 -4.63
N ASP A 55 21.01 -3.14 -4.21
CA ASP A 55 22.28 -3.31 -4.92
C ASP A 55 22.01 -3.92 -6.30
N ASN A 56 22.28 -3.13 -7.34
CA ASN A 56 22.19 -3.48 -8.76
C ASN A 56 20.80 -3.46 -9.42
N LEU A 57 19.77 -2.88 -8.82
CA LEU A 57 18.47 -2.68 -9.52
C LEU A 57 18.58 -1.76 -10.74
N PHE A 58 19.54 -0.85 -10.73
CA PHE A 58 19.81 0.06 -11.85
C PHE A 58 21.25 -0.13 -12.34
N SER A 59 21.42 -0.66 -13.54
CA SER A 59 22.74 -0.72 -14.16
C SER A 59 23.18 0.67 -14.66
N ASP A 60 24.49 0.84 -14.89
CA ASP A 60 25.02 2.07 -15.52
C ASP A 60 24.34 2.38 -16.87
N ARG A 61 23.90 1.33 -17.60
CA ARG A 61 23.21 1.48 -18.88
C ARG A 61 21.76 1.91 -18.69
N ASP A 62 21.07 1.47 -17.66
CA ASP A 62 19.72 1.93 -17.33
C ASP A 62 19.71 3.42 -17.00
N MET A 63 20.73 3.89 -16.26
CA MET A 63 20.87 5.28 -15.84
C MET A 63 21.34 6.22 -16.97
N LYS A 64 21.70 5.68 -18.14
CA LYS A 64 22.17 6.48 -19.26
C LYS A 64 20.99 7.06 -20.01
N GLN A 65 20.79 8.38 -19.88
CA GLN A 65 19.66 9.13 -20.45
C GLN A 65 19.80 9.50 -21.94
N ASP A 66 20.92 9.13 -22.57
CA ASP A 66 21.27 9.48 -23.96
C ASP A 66 21.73 8.25 -24.75
N TYR A 67 22.06 8.49 -26.01
CA TYR A 67 22.57 7.48 -26.93
C TYR A 67 23.74 8.02 -27.76
N ASP A 68 24.55 7.13 -28.31
CA ASP A 68 25.59 7.52 -29.25
C ASP A 68 25.01 7.63 -30.67
N ALA A 69 24.87 8.87 -31.14
CA ALA A 69 24.29 9.15 -32.45
C ALA A 69 25.25 8.79 -33.61
N ALA A 70 26.56 8.59 -33.33
CA ALA A 70 27.53 8.30 -34.41
C ALA A 70 27.38 6.87 -34.95
N ASP A 71 26.99 5.92 -34.07
CA ASP A 71 26.81 4.51 -34.42
C ASP A 71 25.33 4.12 -34.55
N ALA A 72 24.40 5.10 -34.47
CA ALA A 72 22.98 4.84 -34.47
C ALA A 72 22.43 4.58 -35.88
N VAL A 73 21.56 3.58 -35.96
CA VAL A 73 20.80 3.24 -37.18
C VAL A 73 19.56 4.09 -37.25
N ALA A 74 19.47 4.97 -38.24
CA ALA A 74 18.31 5.82 -38.46
C ALA A 74 17.18 5.04 -39.17
N VAL A 75 15.97 5.09 -38.60
CA VAL A 75 14.76 4.50 -39.16
C VAL A 75 13.69 5.59 -39.31
N GLN A 76 13.38 5.95 -40.56
CA GLN A 76 12.38 6.97 -40.88
C GLN A 76 11.02 6.31 -41.14
N LEU A 77 10.04 6.58 -40.27
CA LEU A 77 8.65 6.16 -40.47
C LEU A 77 7.95 7.06 -41.50
N THR A 78 7.19 6.47 -42.43
CA THR A 78 6.60 7.18 -43.57
C THR A 78 5.11 6.89 -43.78
N GLY A 79 4.36 6.73 -42.69
CA GLY A 79 2.93 6.45 -42.70
C GLY A 79 2.60 4.96 -42.74
N ASN A 80 2.89 4.26 -43.83
CA ASN A 80 2.54 2.84 -44.01
C ASN A 80 3.77 1.91 -44.07
N THR A 81 4.96 2.48 -43.95
CA THR A 81 6.23 1.75 -44.03
C THR A 81 7.33 2.55 -43.36
N ALA A 82 8.55 2.07 -43.44
CA ALA A 82 9.72 2.78 -42.97
C ALA A 82 10.83 2.78 -44.04
N ALA A 83 11.80 3.68 -43.91
CA ALA A 83 13.03 3.71 -44.68
C ALA A 83 14.23 3.50 -43.72
N CYS A 84 15.05 2.53 -44.02
CA CYS A 84 16.30 2.23 -43.36
C CYS A 84 17.28 1.62 -44.35
N THR A 85 18.60 1.82 -44.14
CA THR A 85 19.65 1.26 -45.02
C THR A 85 20.44 0.14 -44.32
N SER A 86 20.16 -0.17 -43.07
CA SER A 86 20.85 -1.21 -42.30
C SER A 86 20.19 -2.57 -42.53
N ASP A 87 21.01 -3.61 -42.69
CA ASP A 87 20.55 -4.99 -42.78
C ASP A 87 20.05 -5.52 -41.39
N ALA A 88 20.37 -4.80 -40.29
CA ALA A 88 19.87 -5.08 -38.97
C ALA A 88 18.35 -4.75 -38.79
N VAL A 89 17.75 -4.13 -39.81
CA VAL A 89 16.31 -3.77 -39.82
C VAL A 89 15.61 -4.42 -41.00
N LYS A 90 14.66 -5.30 -40.71
CA LYS A 90 13.78 -5.88 -41.72
C LYS A 90 12.46 -5.12 -41.77
N ILE A 91 12.11 -4.62 -42.92
CA ILE A 91 10.88 -3.87 -43.18
C ILE A 91 9.95 -4.71 -44.05
N ASP A 92 8.75 -4.99 -43.53
CA ASP A 92 7.69 -5.69 -44.25
C ASP A 92 6.39 -4.87 -44.12
N GLY A 93 6.19 -3.96 -45.07
CA GLY A 93 5.13 -2.97 -44.99
C GLY A 93 5.30 -2.05 -43.80
N SER A 94 4.34 -2.08 -42.87
CA SER A 94 4.36 -1.30 -41.63
C SER A 94 4.90 -2.08 -40.42
N ARG A 95 5.39 -3.30 -40.64
CA ARG A 95 6.06 -4.09 -39.61
C ARG A 95 7.57 -3.91 -39.74
N ILE A 96 8.20 -3.38 -38.71
CA ILE A 96 9.63 -3.10 -38.65
C ILE A 96 10.25 -4.00 -37.59
N THR A 97 11.09 -4.95 -38.01
CA THR A 97 11.75 -5.90 -37.11
C THR A 97 13.23 -5.54 -36.94
N LEU A 98 13.67 -5.43 -35.71
CA LEU A 98 15.06 -5.18 -35.29
C LEU A 98 15.70 -6.54 -34.99
N LEU A 99 16.84 -6.83 -35.63
CA LEU A 99 17.45 -8.16 -35.66
C LEU A 99 18.77 -8.28 -34.90
N ASP A 100 19.42 -7.15 -34.57
CA ASP A 100 20.76 -7.14 -34.00
C ASP A 100 20.87 -6.14 -32.83
N GLU A 101 21.89 -6.28 -31.99
CA GLU A 101 22.27 -5.32 -30.98
C GLU A 101 22.73 -4.00 -31.63
N CYS A 102 21.86 -3.02 -31.63
CA CYS A 102 22.11 -1.68 -32.15
C CYS A 102 21.36 -0.61 -31.37
N VAL A 103 21.72 0.64 -31.63
CA VAL A 103 20.93 1.82 -31.29
C VAL A 103 20.11 2.22 -32.53
N TYR A 104 18.79 2.11 -32.45
CA TYR A 104 17.87 2.45 -33.53
C TYR A 104 17.15 3.76 -33.23
N VAL A 105 17.33 4.79 -34.06
CA VAL A 105 16.67 6.10 -33.90
C VAL A 105 15.48 6.18 -34.82
N PHE A 106 14.30 6.19 -34.25
CA PHE A 106 13.04 6.30 -34.96
C PHE A 106 12.53 7.73 -35.01
N SER A 107 12.01 8.15 -36.16
CA SER A 107 11.30 9.42 -36.32
C SER A 107 10.20 9.30 -37.34
N GLY A 108 9.17 10.17 -37.24
CA GLY A 108 8.03 10.22 -38.14
C GLY A 108 6.83 9.42 -37.69
N THR A 109 5.94 9.05 -38.59
CA THR A 109 4.64 8.45 -38.25
C THR A 109 4.45 7.09 -38.86
N LEU A 110 3.69 6.24 -38.17
CA LEU A 110 3.23 4.93 -38.61
C LEU A 110 1.74 4.80 -38.27
N SER A 111 0.89 4.90 -39.30
CA SER A 111 -0.56 5.01 -39.13
C SER A 111 -1.23 3.71 -38.69
N ASP A 112 -0.66 2.57 -39.08
CA ASP A 112 -1.04 1.21 -38.61
C ASP A 112 0.16 0.30 -38.78
N GLY A 113 0.89 0.07 -37.70
CA GLY A 113 2.08 -0.75 -37.73
C GLY A 113 2.74 -0.93 -36.37
N GLN A 114 3.91 -1.56 -36.39
CA GLN A 114 4.60 -1.91 -35.14
C GLN A 114 6.12 -2.01 -35.34
N ILE A 115 6.84 -1.77 -34.24
CA ILE A 115 8.26 -2.10 -34.09
C ILE A 115 8.34 -3.41 -33.31
N ILE A 116 9.06 -4.40 -33.87
CA ILE A 116 9.30 -5.69 -33.23
C ILE A 116 10.79 -5.82 -32.96
N VAL A 117 11.18 -6.23 -31.77
CA VAL A 117 12.53 -6.66 -31.43
C VAL A 117 12.54 -8.20 -31.47
N ASP A 118 13.37 -8.75 -32.36
CA ASP A 118 13.56 -10.19 -32.56
C ASP A 118 15.06 -10.41 -32.83
N ALA A 119 15.87 -10.14 -31.79
CA ALA A 119 17.32 -10.20 -31.79
C ALA A 119 17.81 -11.45 -31.04
N ASP A 120 19.12 -11.66 -30.95
CA ASP A 120 19.65 -12.76 -30.14
C ASP A 120 19.34 -12.55 -28.65
N SER A 121 19.09 -13.63 -27.92
CA SER A 121 18.74 -13.60 -26.49
C SER A 121 19.84 -13.04 -25.57
N SER A 122 21.02 -12.73 -26.11
CA SER A 122 22.12 -12.04 -25.43
C SER A 122 22.24 -10.56 -25.80
N ASP A 123 21.42 -10.08 -26.74
CA ASP A 123 21.54 -8.74 -27.31
C ASP A 123 20.79 -7.70 -26.48
N LYS A 124 21.38 -6.52 -26.37
CA LYS A 124 20.79 -5.34 -25.71
C LYS A 124 20.41 -4.30 -26.75
N VAL A 125 19.14 -4.24 -27.08
CA VAL A 125 18.60 -3.38 -28.14
C VAL A 125 18.17 -2.04 -27.57
N GLN A 126 18.57 -0.93 -28.21
CA GLN A 126 18.12 0.41 -27.81
C GLN A 126 17.27 1.04 -28.91
N ILE A 127 16.00 1.32 -28.59
CA ILE A 127 15.03 2.04 -29.41
C ILE A 127 14.99 3.49 -28.93
N VAL A 128 15.44 4.42 -29.75
CA VAL A 128 15.36 5.86 -29.46
C VAL A 128 14.15 6.44 -30.17
N LEU A 129 13.20 6.95 -29.42
CA LEU A 129 12.02 7.64 -29.94
C LEU A 129 12.36 9.14 -30.09
N ASN A 130 12.37 9.63 -31.33
CA ASN A 130 12.75 11.02 -31.67
C ASN A 130 11.67 11.67 -32.54
N GLY A 131 10.53 11.96 -31.92
CA GLY A 131 9.37 12.56 -32.62
C GLY A 131 8.62 11.50 -33.44
N VAL A 132 8.20 10.43 -32.79
CA VAL A 132 7.38 9.39 -33.42
C VAL A 132 5.91 9.53 -33.05
N ASP A 133 5.05 9.15 -33.99
CA ASP A 133 3.62 8.93 -33.77
C ASP A 133 3.25 7.58 -34.39
N ILE A 134 3.03 6.56 -33.55
CA ILE A 134 2.77 5.19 -33.99
C ILE A 134 1.42 4.74 -33.45
N THR A 135 0.53 4.35 -34.35
CA THR A 135 -0.69 3.62 -34.03
C THR A 135 -0.55 2.18 -34.49
N SER A 136 -0.90 1.22 -33.67
CA SER A 136 -1.10 -0.17 -34.07
C SER A 136 -2.59 -0.49 -33.95
N ALA A 137 -3.25 -0.74 -35.06
CA ALA A 137 -4.71 -0.91 -35.08
C ALA A 137 -5.17 -2.12 -34.26
N SER A 138 -4.34 -3.15 -34.15
CA SER A 138 -4.76 -4.43 -33.57
C SER A 138 -3.67 -5.17 -32.77
N SER A 139 -2.59 -4.50 -32.35
CA SER A 139 -1.50 -5.11 -31.58
C SER A 139 -0.70 -4.05 -30.80
N ALA A 140 0.44 -4.42 -30.24
CA ALA A 140 1.39 -3.49 -29.65
C ALA A 140 2.01 -2.56 -30.70
N ALA A 141 2.28 -1.31 -30.35
CA ALA A 141 3.09 -0.40 -31.16
C ALA A 141 4.58 -0.75 -31.08
N ILE A 142 5.03 -1.20 -29.91
CA ILE A 142 6.36 -1.79 -29.69
C ILE A 142 6.20 -3.15 -29.05
N TYR A 143 6.79 -4.17 -29.68
CA TYR A 143 6.76 -5.55 -29.21
C TYR A 143 8.18 -6.11 -29.10
N SER A 144 8.67 -6.40 -27.92
CA SER A 144 9.90 -7.15 -27.71
C SER A 144 9.58 -8.64 -27.60
N LEU A 145 9.95 -9.40 -28.65
CA LEU A 145 9.78 -10.84 -28.72
C LEU A 145 10.99 -11.57 -28.10
N GLU A 146 12.21 -11.19 -28.49
CA GLU A 146 13.45 -11.79 -28.02
C GLU A 146 14.58 -10.77 -27.99
N ALA A 147 15.28 -10.68 -26.86
CA ALA A 147 16.50 -9.95 -26.57
C ALA A 147 16.97 -10.31 -25.15
N ASP A 148 18.14 -9.88 -24.70
CA ASP A 148 18.52 -9.86 -23.28
C ASP A 148 17.74 -8.72 -22.56
N LYS A 149 17.81 -7.49 -23.14
CA LYS A 149 17.12 -6.32 -22.58
C LYS A 149 16.81 -5.30 -23.69
N VAL A 150 15.65 -4.65 -23.57
CA VAL A 150 15.27 -3.56 -24.46
C VAL A 150 15.25 -2.24 -23.71
N PHE A 151 15.89 -1.21 -24.31
CA PHE A 151 15.87 0.16 -23.83
C PHE A 151 14.99 0.99 -24.76
N VAL A 152 13.97 1.66 -24.24
CA VAL A 152 13.18 2.66 -24.94
C VAL A 152 13.59 4.04 -24.42
N THR A 153 14.41 4.73 -25.20
CA THR A 153 14.99 6.02 -24.82
C THR A 153 14.21 7.15 -25.49
N LEU A 154 13.72 8.09 -24.71
CA LEU A 154 13.05 9.30 -25.20
C LEU A 154 14.11 10.36 -25.52
N ALA A 155 14.32 10.66 -26.80
CA ALA A 155 15.30 11.65 -27.19
C ALA A 155 15.01 13.00 -26.53
N ALA A 156 16.05 13.71 -26.11
CA ALA A 156 15.89 14.96 -25.38
C ALA A 156 15.05 15.98 -26.15
N GLY A 157 13.98 16.46 -25.52
CA GLY A 157 13.06 17.45 -26.11
C GLY A 157 12.14 16.90 -27.21
N SER A 158 12.12 15.58 -27.45
CA SER A 158 11.16 14.95 -28.34
C SER A 158 9.80 14.75 -27.68
N GLU A 159 8.76 14.81 -28.47
CA GLU A 159 7.40 14.43 -28.11
C GLU A 159 7.03 13.19 -28.93
N ASN A 160 6.64 12.11 -28.24
CA ASN A 160 6.35 10.83 -28.85
C ASN A 160 4.96 10.36 -28.48
N ALA A 161 4.29 9.65 -29.39
CA ALA A 161 2.97 9.07 -29.16
C ALA A 161 2.93 7.62 -29.64
N LEU A 162 2.43 6.75 -28.79
CA LEU A 162 2.17 5.35 -29.11
C LEU A 162 0.72 4.99 -28.73
N SER A 163 0.01 4.33 -29.63
CA SER A 163 -1.37 3.97 -29.38
C SER A 163 -1.76 2.62 -29.96
N ASN A 164 -2.75 1.99 -29.32
CA ASN A 164 -3.47 0.84 -29.86
C ASN A 164 -4.83 1.27 -30.40
N GLY A 165 -5.31 0.61 -31.47
CA GLY A 165 -6.58 0.91 -32.12
C GLY A 165 -7.84 0.36 -31.42
N GLY A 166 -7.72 -0.19 -30.21
CA GLY A 166 -8.84 -0.69 -29.41
C GLY A 166 -9.02 -2.21 -29.46
N THR A 167 -8.08 -2.94 -30.06
CA THR A 167 -8.07 -4.41 -30.04
C THR A 167 -6.65 -4.92 -29.96
N PHE A 168 -6.49 -6.10 -29.34
CA PHE A 168 -5.24 -6.84 -29.36
C PHE A 168 -5.48 -8.21 -30.02
N THR A 169 -4.76 -8.47 -31.11
CA THR A 169 -4.77 -9.75 -31.81
C THR A 169 -3.39 -10.34 -31.71
N ALA A 170 -3.31 -11.58 -31.24
CA ALA A 170 -2.04 -12.30 -31.19
C ALA A 170 -1.45 -12.43 -32.60
N ILE A 171 -0.17 -12.10 -32.74
CA ILE A 171 0.60 -12.24 -33.99
C ILE A 171 1.49 -13.48 -33.96
N ASP A 172 1.57 -14.11 -32.80
CA ASP A 172 2.25 -15.36 -32.49
C ASP A 172 1.54 -16.08 -31.32
N ASP A 173 2.21 -16.99 -30.65
CA ASP A 173 1.65 -17.75 -29.51
C ASP A 173 1.61 -16.92 -28.20
N ASN A 174 2.05 -15.65 -28.20
CA ASN A 174 2.04 -14.80 -27.02
C ASN A 174 0.75 -13.99 -26.94
N ASN A 175 0.26 -13.80 -25.71
CA ASN A 175 -0.86 -12.91 -25.43
C ASN A 175 -0.34 -11.47 -25.32
N ILE A 176 -0.36 -10.75 -26.43
CA ILE A 176 0.02 -9.32 -26.48
C ILE A 176 -1.19 -8.52 -26.02
N ASP A 177 -1.02 -7.74 -24.95
CA ASP A 177 -2.09 -7.02 -24.27
C ASP A 177 -1.70 -5.58 -23.85
N ALA A 178 -0.65 -5.00 -24.45
CA ALA A 178 -0.19 -3.65 -24.14
C ALA A 178 0.29 -2.88 -25.38
N VAL A 179 0.31 -1.56 -25.31
CA VAL A 179 0.84 -0.69 -26.37
C VAL A 179 2.36 -0.84 -26.49
N ILE A 180 3.07 -0.93 -25.38
CA ILE A 180 4.45 -1.43 -25.31
C ILE A 180 4.39 -2.76 -24.57
N TYR A 181 4.76 -3.83 -25.24
CA TYR A 181 4.76 -5.17 -24.69
C TYR A 181 6.14 -5.79 -24.82
N SER A 182 6.78 -6.12 -23.72
CA SER A 182 8.07 -6.78 -23.69
C SER A 182 7.98 -8.14 -23.00
N LYS A 183 8.59 -9.15 -23.62
CA LYS A 183 8.82 -10.47 -22.99
C LYS A 183 10.12 -10.55 -22.22
N THR A 184 10.93 -9.51 -22.34
CA THR A 184 12.28 -9.41 -21.79
C THR A 184 12.36 -8.18 -20.93
N ASP A 185 13.46 -8.01 -20.21
CA ASP A 185 13.72 -6.80 -19.45
C ASP A 185 13.49 -5.55 -20.28
N LEU A 186 12.78 -4.59 -19.71
CA LEU A 186 12.44 -3.33 -20.34
C LEU A 186 12.92 -2.15 -19.51
N THR A 187 13.73 -1.29 -20.12
CA THR A 187 14.10 0.00 -19.52
C THR A 187 13.48 1.15 -20.30
N LEU A 188 12.80 2.04 -19.61
CA LEU A 188 12.33 3.32 -20.11
C LEU A 188 13.22 4.43 -19.56
N ASN A 189 13.79 5.27 -20.43
CA ASN A 189 14.68 6.35 -19.99
C ASN A 189 14.69 7.52 -20.99
N GLY A 190 15.56 8.51 -20.76
CA GLY A 190 15.72 9.67 -21.63
C GLY A 190 15.08 10.93 -21.05
N ALA A 191 15.15 12.03 -21.81
CA ALA A 191 14.69 13.36 -21.39
C ALA A 191 13.62 13.96 -22.30
N GLY A 192 12.93 13.11 -23.07
CA GLY A 192 11.76 13.46 -23.88
C GLY A 192 10.45 13.14 -23.18
N SER A 193 9.36 13.19 -23.94
CA SER A 193 8.03 12.79 -23.48
C SER A 193 7.44 11.67 -24.33
N LEU A 194 6.60 10.85 -23.69
CA LEU A 194 5.86 9.76 -24.33
C LEU A 194 4.40 9.76 -23.86
N THR A 195 3.49 9.85 -24.82
CA THR A 195 2.07 9.61 -24.60
C THR A 195 1.72 8.19 -25.04
N VAL A 196 1.10 7.42 -24.15
CA VAL A 196 0.63 6.05 -24.42
C VAL A 196 -0.89 6.00 -24.26
N THR A 197 -1.58 5.50 -25.30
CA THR A 197 -3.04 5.36 -25.27
C THR A 197 -3.43 3.93 -25.59
N SER A 198 -4.02 3.23 -24.61
CA SER A 198 -4.50 1.85 -24.71
C SER A 198 -5.98 1.77 -24.37
N PRO A 199 -6.89 1.91 -25.34
CA PRO A 199 -8.33 1.91 -25.07
C PRO A 199 -8.90 0.50 -24.79
N ALA A 200 -8.14 -0.55 -24.98
CA ALA A 200 -8.61 -1.94 -24.82
C ALA A 200 -7.95 -2.71 -23.68
N ASP A 201 -6.70 -2.42 -23.37
CA ASP A 201 -5.95 -3.20 -22.38
C ASP A 201 -4.86 -2.35 -21.71
N HIS A 202 -3.70 -2.93 -21.37
CA HIS A 202 -2.63 -2.30 -20.61
C HIS A 202 -1.87 -1.22 -21.44
N GLY A 203 -1.28 -0.27 -20.74
CA GLY A 203 -0.41 0.75 -21.34
C GLY A 203 0.96 0.19 -21.71
N ILE A 204 1.77 -0.14 -20.71
CA ILE A 204 3.14 -0.65 -20.84
C ILE A 204 3.29 -1.90 -19.99
N VAL A 205 3.78 -2.98 -20.58
CA VAL A 205 3.98 -4.27 -19.90
C VAL A 205 5.38 -4.81 -20.20
N SER A 206 6.12 -5.14 -19.14
CA SER A 206 7.22 -6.10 -19.18
C SER A 206 6.79 -7.41 -18.52
N LYS A 207 7.00 -8.53 -19.21
CA LYS A 207 6.79 -9.87 -18.64
C LYS A 207 8.00 -10.35 -17.82
N ASP A 208 8.97 -9.47 -17.64
CA ASP A 208 10.14 -9.59 -16.80
C ASP A 208 10.29 -8.30 -15.96
N GLU A 209 11.47 -7.70 -15.82
CA GLU A 209 11.68 -6.47 -15.09
C GLU A 209 11.25 -5.22 -15.89
N LEU A 210 10.58 -4.27 -15.25
CA LEU A 210 10.32 -2.93 -15.77
C LEU A 210 11.14 -1.90 -14.98
N THR A 211 12.15 -1.33 -15.62
CA THR A 211 13.02 -0.30 -15.05
C THR A 211 12.73 1.07 -15.68
N ILE A 212 12.55 2.12 -14.88
CA ILE A 212 12.33 3.48 -15.38
C ILE A 212 13.31 4.42 -14.70
N THR A 213 14.12 5.13 -15.49
CA THR A 213 15.17 5.98 -14.92
C THR A 213 15.08 7.46 -15.33
N GLY A 214 14.05 7.84 -16.06
CA GLY A 214 13.78 9.23 -16.45
C GLY A 214 12.72 9.30 -17.53
N GLY A 215 12.37 10.50 -17.96
CA GLY A 215 11.37 10.78 -18.98
C GLY A 215 10.07 11.35 -18.41
N THR A 216 9.20 11.80 -19.33
CA THR A 216 7.85 12.27 -18.99
C THR A 216 6.83 11.39 -19.68
N TYR A 217 5.96 10.77 -18.91
CA TYR A 217 4.99 9.80 -19.40
C TYR A 217 3.56 10.26 -19.12
N THR A 218 2.73 10.22 -20.17
CA THR A 218 1.27 10.37 -20.05
C THR A 218 0.64 9.08 -20.55
N VAL A 219 0.04 8.31 -19.64
CA VAL A 219 -0.50 6.98 -19.95
C VAL A 219 -2.00 6.97 -19.68
N THR A 220 -2.77 6.55 -20.69
CA THR A 220 -4.20 6.26 -20.53
C THR A 220 -4.43 4.81 -20.95
N ALA A 221 -4.90 3.98 -20.03
CA ALA A 221 -5.09 2.56 -20.26
C ALA A 221 -6.46 2.07 -19.75
N ALA A 222 -7.08 1.15 -20.48
CA ALA A 222 -8.32 0.52 -20.06
C ALA A 222 -8.12 -0.47 -18.90
N LYS A 223 -6.89 -0.99 -18.74
CA LYS A 223 -6.45 -1.81 -17.61
C LYS A 223 -5.29 -1.13 -16.88
N HIS A 224 -4.22 -1.87 -16.53
CA HIS A 224 -3.09 -1.29 -15.80
C HIS A 224 -2.30 -0.28 -16.66
N GLY A 225 -1.82 0.79 -16.03
CA GLY A 225 -0.99 1.79 -16.69
C GLY A 225 0.39 1.25 -17.03
N LEU A 226 1.15 0.86 -16.01
CA LEU A 226 2.49 0.28 -16.09
C LEU A 226 2.51 -1.06 -15.36
N THR A 227 3.10 -2.07 -15.98
CA THR A 227 3.21 -3.41 -15.37
C THR A 227 4.60 -3.99 -15.56
N GLY A 228 5.22 -4.46 -14.49
CA GLY A 228 6.39 -5.32 -14.49
C GLY A 228 6.07 -6.63 -13.78
N LYS A 229 6.29 -7.77 -14.45
CA LYS A 229 5.93 -9.05 -13.83
C LYS A 229 6.87 -9.40 -12.68
N ASP A 230 8.17 -9.33 -12.93
CA ASP A 230 9.16 -9.69 -11.92
C ASP A 230 9.41 -8.53 -10.95
N SER A 231 9.42 -7.31 -11.48
CA SER A 231 9.54 -6.10 -10.66
C SER A 231 9.20 -4.83 -11.43
N VAL A 232 8.90 -3.76 -10.70
CA VAL A 232 8.93 -2.39 -11.19
C VAL A 232 9.92 -1.59 -10.36
N ALA A 233 10.93 -0.99 -11.02
CA ALA A 233 11.93 -0.15 -10.38
C ALA A 233 11.97 1.23 -11.04
N VAL A 234 11.73 2.30 -10.26
CA VAL A 234 11.72 3.69 -10.75
C VAL A 234 12.80 4.48 -10.02
N ALA A 235 13.82 4.95 -10.79
CA ALA A 235 14.85 5.83 -10.24
C ALA A 235 14.40 7.31 -10.26
N ASP A 236 13.73 7.74 -11.32
CA ASP A 236 13.19 9.10 -11.52
C ASP A 236 12.24 9.10 -12.73
N GLY A 237 11.41 10.11 -12.86
CA GLY A 237 10.51 10.34 -13.98
C GLY A 237 9.31 11.20 -13.59
N SER A 238 8.55 11.62 -14.60
CA SER A 238 7.28 12.34 -14.39
C SER A 238 6.15 11.55 -15.03
N PHE A 239 5.14 11.21 -14.25
CA PHE A 239 4.06 10.31 -14.63
C PHE A 239 2.71 10.97 -14.44
N THR A 240 1.90 10.98 -15.50
CA THR A 240 0.46 11.25 -15.44
C THR A 240 -0.25 10.01 -15.97
N ILE A 241 -0.93 9.27 -15.10
CA ILE A 241 -1.53 7.99 -15.46
C ILE A 241 -3.03 8.02 -15.15
N THR A 242 -3.82 7.58 -16.14
CA THR A 242 -5.25 7.24 -15.93
C THR A 242 -5.46 5.81 -16.35
N SER A 243 -5.92 4.97 -15.43
CA SER A 243 -6.05 3.53 -15.64
C SER A 243 -7.41 2.99 -15.19
N GLY A 244 -7.91 2.01 -15.94
CA GLY A 244 -9.15 1.28 -15.60
C GLY A 244 -8.94 0.17 -14.57
N LYS A 245 -7.68 -0.14 -14.24
CA LYS A 245 -7.19 -0.98 -13.16
C LYS A 245 -6.08 -0.24 -12.43
N ASP A 246 -5.01 -0.94 -11.99
CA ASP A 246 -3.94 -0.31 -11.24
C ASP A 246 -3.14 0.69 -12.08
N GLY A 247 -2.62 1.70 -11.42
CA GLY A 247 -1.74 2.68 -12.04
C GLY A 247 -0.37 2.10 -12.36
N ILE A 248 0.35 1.65 -11.35
CA ILE A 248 1.63 0.95 -11.43
C ILE A 248 1.50 -0.38 -10.71
N HIS A 249 1.82 -1.47 -11.40
CA HIS A 249 1.54 -2.83 -10.94
C HIS A 249 2.74 -3.75 -11.09
N ALA A 250 3.15 -4.41 -10.02
CA ALA A 250 4.15 -5.47 -10.01
C ALA A 250 3.53 -6.76 -9.48
N GLU A 251 3.44 -7.81 -10.32
CA GLU A 251 2.79 -9.05 -9.90
C GLU A 251 3.53 -10.28 -10.41
N HIS A 252 3.92 -11.15 -9.49
CA HIS A 252 4.44 -12.47 -9.80
C HIS A 252 3.73 -13.55 -8.97
N ALA A 253 2.76 -14.23 -9.59
CA ALA A 253 1.87 -15.17 -8.90
C ALA A 253 2.57 -16.40 -8.29
N ASP A 254 3.73 -16.80 -8.83
CA ASP A 254 4.37 -18.09 -8.49
C ASP A 254 5.67 -17.95 -7.68
N ASP A 255 6.22 -16.73 -7.54
CA ASP A 255 7.50 -16.49 -6.88
C ASP A 255 7.43 -15.25 -5.97
N THR A 256 7.35 -15.47 -4.68
CA THR A 256 7.24 -14.41 -3.66
C THR A 256 8.51 -13.55 -3.49
N ALA A 257 9.63 -13.94 -4.11
CA ALA A 257 10.83 -13.11 -4.18
C ALA A 257 10.79 -12.10 -5.33
N LYS A 258 9.78 -12.19 -6.18
CA LYS A 258 9.47 -11.31 -7.31
C LYS A 258 8.18 -10.54 -7.05
N GLY A 259 7.74 -9.75 -8.02
CA GLY A 259 6.56 -8.91 -7.89
C GLY A 259 6.78 -7.73 -6.93
N PHE A 260 8.02 -7.34 -6.68
CA PHE A 260 8.34 -6.21 -5.83
C PHE A 260 8.31 -4.88 -6.61
N LEU A 261 8.12 -3.79 -5.86
CA LEU A 261 8.11 -2.44 -6.42
C LEU A 261 9.05 -1.53 -5.62
N TYR A 262 9.91 -0.78 -6.34
CA TYR A 262 10.83 0.17 -5.74
C TYR A 262 10.82 1.51 -6.44
N ILE A 263 10.64 2.59 -5.68
CA ILE A 263 10.70 3.97 -6.18
C ILE A 263 11.72 4.77 -5.36
N VAL A 264 12.74 5.29 -6.06
CA VAL A 264 13.75 6.18 -5.46
C VAL A 264 13.22 7.61 -5.37
N ASP A 265 12.73 8.14 -6.51
CA ASP A 265 12.25 9.51 -6.65
C ASP A 265 11.31 9.61 -7.87
N GLY A 266 10.70 10.76 -8.10
CA GLY A 266 9.85 11.04 -9.25
C GLY A 266 8.63 11.88 -8.89
N SER A 267 7.83 12.19 -9.92
CA SER A 267 6.56 12.90 -9.78
C SER A 267 5.43 12.07 -10.35
N PHE A 268 4.43 11.77 -9.54
CA PHE A 268 3.34 10.85 -9.87
C PHE A 268 1.99 11.55 -9.67
N ASP A 269 1.22 11.67 -10.74
CA ASP A 269 -0.17 12.12 -10.76
C ASP A 269 -1.00 10.99 -11.38
N ILE A 270 -1.65 10.18 -10.53
CA ILE A 270 -2.26 8.92 -10.95
C ILE A 270 -3.72 8.85 -10.48
N ASP A 271 -4.61 8.59 -11.43
CA ASP A 271 -6.03 8.28 -11.21
C ASP A 271 -6.30 6.85 -11.71
N ALA A 272 -6.49 5.93 -10.77
CA ALA A 272 -6.71 4.52 -11.03
C ALA A 272 -8.11 4.07 -10.57
N GLN A 273 -8.70 3.12 -11.27
CA GLN A 273 -9.95 2.49 -10.80
C GLN A 273 -9.69 1.30 -9.87
N GLY A 274 -8.52 0.68 -9.96
CA GLY A 274 -7.96 -0.30 -9.03
C GLY A 274 -7.00 0.35 -8.04
N ASP A 275 -5.96 -0.35 -7.62
CA ASP A 275 -4.90 0.17 -6.75
C ASP A 275 -4.03 1.19 -7.52
N VAL A 276 -3.56 2.25 -6.84
CA VAL A 276 -2.73 3.23 -7.58
C VAL A 276 -1.32 2.70 -7.78
N ILE A 277 -0.68 2.21 -6.72
CA ILE A 277 0.63 1.56 -6.75
C ILE A 277 0.50 0.24 -6.02
N SER A 278 0.71 -0.87 -6.72
CA SER A 278 0.44 -2.23 -6.22
C SER A 278 1.62 -3.16 -6.46
N ALA A 279 2.01 -3.92 -5.45
CA ALA A 279 3.03 -4.96 -5.51
C ALA A 279 2.53 -6.25 -4.86
N SER A 280 2.68 -7.39 -5.53
CA SER A 280 2.42 -8.71 -4.94
C SER A 280 3.56 -9.19 -4.02
N GLY A 281 4.69 -8.52 -4.04
CA GLY A 281 5.83 -8.68 -3.13
C GLY A 281 5.97 -7.48 -2.20
N ASP A 282 7.22 -7.19 -1.83
CA ASP A 282 7.56 -6.02 -1.02
C ASP A 282 7.48 -4.72 -1.84
N LEU A 283 7.14 -3.61 -1.17
CA LEU A 283 7.13 -2.28 -1.76
C LEU A 283 7.97 -1.31 -0.93
N GLN A 284 8.87 -0.59 -1.60
CA GLN A 284 9.66 0.47 -0.96
C GLN A 284 9.61 1.77 -1.75
N ILE A 285 9.40 2.88 -1.04
CA ILE A 285 9.47 4.26 -1.58
C ILE A 285 10.49 5.05 -0.75
N ASP A 286 11.51 5.60 -1.41
CA ASP A 286 12.53 6.40 -0.74
C ASP A 286 12.23 7.90 -0.76
N GLY A 287 11.54 8.39 -1.81
CA GLY A 287 11.22 9.79 -2.00
C GLY A 287 10.17 10.01 -3.08
N GLY A 288 10.06 11.24 -3.59
CA GLY A 288 9.16 11.61 -4.67
C GLY A 288 7.96 12.44 -4.25
N SER A 289 7.14 12.81 -5.23
CA SER A 289 5.92 13.59 -5.04
C SER A 289 4.72 12.89 -5.67
N TYR A 290 3.66 12.71 -4.90
CA TYR A 290 2.54 11.85 -5.24
C TYR A 290 1.21 12.57 -5.09
N VAL A 291 0.39 12.55 -6.13
CA VAL A 291 -1.04 12.87 -6.11
C VAL A 291 -1.76 11.62 -6.61
N LEU A 292 -2.38 10.89 -5.70
CA LEU A 292 -2.93 9.58 -5.97
C LEU A 292 -4.43 9.56 -5.68
N THR A 293 -5.21 9.13 -6.67
CA THR A 293 -6.67 8.95 -6.55
C THR A 293 -7.03 7.54 -6.99
N THR A 294 -7.89 6.88 -6.22
CA THR A 294 -8.38 5.54 -6.59
C THR A 294 -9.87 5.39 -6.35
N GLY A 295 -10.56 4.64 -7.20
CA GLY A 295 -11.97 4.29 -7.04
C GLY A 295 -12.93 5.49 -7.00
N GLY A 296 -12.50 6.66 -7.51
CA GLY A 296 -13.26 7.91 -7.44
C GLY A 296 -13.12 8.68 -6.12
N GLY A 297 -12.13 8.30 -5.30
CA GLY A 297 -11.77 8.95 -4.04
C GLY A 297 -12.68 8.62 -2.85
N SER A 298 -12.32 9.12 -1.69
CA SER A 298 -13.04 8.94 -0.42
C SER A 298 -14.51 9.36 -0.48
N SER A 299 -14.84 10.31 -1.36
CA SER A 299 -16.22 10.79 -1.53
C SER A 299 -17.13 9.80 -2.26
N SER A 300 -16.57 8.77 -2.91
CA SER A 300 -17.35 7.69 -3.54
C SER A 300 -17.93 6.72 -2.52
N VAL A 301 -17.41 6.72 -1.30
CA VAL A 301 -17.78 5.84 -0.20
C VAL A 301 -18.67 6.57 0.80
N THR A 302 -19.72 5.90 1.27
CA THR A 302 -20.55 6.42 2.35
C THR A 302 -20.24 5.66 3.64
N MET A 303 -19.53 6.29 4.54
CA MET A 303 -19.37 5.78 5.90
C MET A 303 -20.71 5.84 6.62
N SER A 304 -21.17 4.76 7.22
CA SER A 304 -22.43 4.71 7.94
C SER A 304 -22.23 4.15 9.35
N THR A 305 -22.51 4.97 10.39
CA THR A 305 -22.75 4.43 11.72
C THR A 305 -23.95 3.52 11.65
N GLY A 306 -23.78 2.26 11.93
CA GLY A 306 -24.88 1.35 12.14
C GLY A 306 -25.67 1.72 13.38
N SER A 307 -26.48 2.81 13.36
CA SER A 307 -27.44 3.11 14.42
C SER A 307 -28.60 2.11 14.36
N GLY A 308 -28.39 0.96 14.93
CA GLY A 308 -29.42 -0.03 15.21
C GLY A 308 -28.71 -1.15 15.93
N MET A 309 -29.14 -1.40 17.20
CA MET A 309 -28.66 -2.51 18.03
C MET A 309 -28.27 -3.74 17.19
N GLN A 310 -27.12 -3.74 16.62
CA GLN A 310 -26.43 -4.89 16.08
C GLN A 310 -25.07 -4.95 16.75
N ARG A 311 -24.80 -6.11 17.24
CA ARG A 311 -23.66 -6.61 17.96
C ARG A 311 -22.35 -5.99 17.46
N PRO A 312 -21.36 -5.73 18.33
CA PRO A 312 -19.99 -5.42 17.90
C PRO A 312 -19.50 -6.54 16.98
N GLY A 313 -18.96 -6.22 15.81
CA GLY A 313 -18.42 -7.18 14.88
C GLY A 313 -19.26 -7.48 13.65
N GLY A 314 -19.96 -6.53 13.10
CA GLY A 314 -20.68 -6.66 11.82
C GLY A 314 -20.12 -5.73 10.77
N PHE A 315 -19.08 -6.14 10.09
CA PHE A 315 -18.62 -5.49 8.86
C PHE A 315 -19.73 -5.52 7.82
N LYS A 316 -20.01 -4.39 7.19
CA LYS A 316 -20.84 -4.35 5.99
C LYS A 316 -19.91 -4.47 4.79
N GLU A 317 -20.18 -5.50 4.00
CA GLU A 317 -19.68 -5.59 2.63
C GLU A 317 -19.80 -4.24 1.93
N PHE A 318 -18.70 -3.78 1.39
CA PHE A 318 -18.64 -2.69 0.42
C PHE A 318 -19.42 -3.13 -0.84
N SER A 319 -20.62 -2.64 -0.99
CA SER A 319 -21.41 -2.85 -2.21
C SER A 319 -21.51 -1.53 -2.94
N ALA A 320 -20.64 -1.36 -3.93
CA ALA A 320 -20.81 -0.29 -4.91
C ALA A 320 -22.17 -0.49 -5.61
N SER A 321 -23.12 0.40 -5.34
CA SER A 321 -24.43 0.39 -6.00
C SER A 321 -24.27 0.82 -7.45
N GLN A 322 -23.98 -0.12 -8.33
CA GLN A 322 -24.28 0.03 -9.75
C GLN A 322 -25.70 -0.44 -10.02
N THR A 323 -26.58 0.51 -10.36
CA THR A 323 -27.87 0.18 -10.95
C THR A 323 -27.70 -0.34 -12.36
N SER A 324 -27.70 -1.64 -12.53
CA SER A 324 -28.09 -2.29 -13.80
C SER A 324 -28.69 -3.65 -13.51
N SER A 325 -29.95 -3.81 -13.94
CA SER A 325 -30.67 -5.05 -13.99
C SER A 325 -30.00 -6.02 -14.96
N ASP A 326 -29.47 -7.16 -14.49
CA ASP A 326 -29.83 -8.48 -15.01
C ASP A 326 -29.12 -9.59 -14.23
N SER A 327 -29.87 -10.65 -13.99
CA SER A 327 -29.50 -11.82 -13.21
C SER A 327 -28.44 -12.66 -13.91
N ALA A 328 -27.27 -12.85 -13.31
CA ALA A 328 -26.49 -14.09 -13.43
C ALA A 328 -25.48 -14.12 -12.28
N ASP A 329 -25.54 -15.19 -11.50
CA ASP A 329 -24.63 -15.58 -10.45
C ASP A 329 -23.17 -15.55 -10.93
N THR A 330 -22.44 -14.52 -10.55
CA THR A 330 -20.96 -14.50 -10.54
C THR A 330 -20.59 -13.75 -9.28
N THR A 331 -19.84 -14.41 -8.39
CA THR A 331 -19.05 -13.76 -7.36
C THR A 331 -18.15 -12.74 -8.09
N ALA A 332 -18.57 -11.48 -8.11
CA ALA A 332 -17.73 -10.40 -8.55
C ALA A 332 -16.66 -10.24 -7.45
N ASP A 333 -15.42 -10.59 -7.74
CA ASP A 333 -14.27 -10.06 -7.03
C ASP A 333 -14.41 -8.54 -7.08
N THR A 334 -14.68 -7.92 -5.95
CA THR A 334 -14.59 -6.46 -5.83
C THR A 334 -13.11 -6.13 -5.99
N GLU A 335 -12.73 -5.48 -7.09
CA GLU A 335 -11.34 -5.04 -7.26
C GLU A 335 -10.95 -4.13 -6.10
N SER A 336 -9.77 -4.36 -5.54
CA SER A 336 -9.13 -3.50 -4.55
C SER A 336 -8.96 -2.08 -5.12
N CYS A 337 -9.14 -1.07 -4.28
CA CYS A 337 -9.02 0.34 -4.65
C CYS A 337 -8.13 1.08 -3.64
N LYS A 338 -6.98 0.48 -3.32
CA LYS A 338 -6.03 1.00 -2.33
C LYS A 338 -5.05 2.01 -2.97
N GLY A 339 -4.58 2.97 -2.18
CA GLY A 339 -3.64 3.97 -2.68
C GLY A 339 -2.26 3.37 -2.97
N ILE A 340 -1.57 2.91 -1.93
CA ILE A 340 -0.27 2.24 -2.01
C ILE A 340 -0.42 0.89 -1.32
N LYS A 341 -0.24 -0.20 -2.08
CA LYS A 341 -0.47 -1.56 -1.60
C LYS A 341 0.75 -2.45 -1.82
N ALA A 342 1.11 -3.21 -0.81
CA ALA A 342 2.02 -4.34 -0.90
C ALA A 342 1.35 -5.58 -0.30
N ASP A 343 1.40 -6.73 -0.97
CA ASP A 343 1.01 -8.00 -0.34
C ASP A 343 2.11 -8.51 0.62
N GLY A 344 3.35 -8.03 0.44
CA GLY A 344 4.48 -8.21 1.34
C GLY A 344 4.66 -7.04 2.32
N ALA A 345 5.93 -6.75 2.67
CA ALA A 345 6.27 -5.61 3.52
C ALA A 345 6.22 -4.29 2.74
N LEU A 346 5.68 -3.26 3.37
CA LEU A 346 5.62 -1.90 2.83
C LEU A 346 6.54 -0.98 3.62
N THR A 347 7.43 -0.26 2.94
CA THR A 347 8.32 0.71 3.59
C THR A 347 8.32 2.04 2.82
N VAL A 348 8.04 3.13 3.52
CA VAL A 348 8.15 4.49 2.97
C VAL A 348 9.16 5.29 3.80
N ASN A 349 10.29 5.62 3.17
CA ASN A 349 11.37 6.36 3.81
C ASN A 349 11.16 7.88 3.78
N GLY A 350 10.46 8.40 2.78
CA GLY A 350 10.19 9.81 2.61
C GLY A 350 9.30 10.10 1.41
N GLY A 351 9.12 11.37 1.09
CA GLY A 351 8.30 11.85 -0.03
C GLY A 351 7.19 12.80 0.41
N VAL A 352 6.44 13.30 -0.56
CA VAL A 352 5.27 14.17 -0.34
C VAL A 352 4.05 13.51 -0.97
N PHE A 353 3.04 13.24 -0.17
CA PHE A 353 1.90 12.43 -0.57
C PHE A 353 0.58 13.18 -0.38
N THR A 354 -0.23 13.20 -1.42
CA THR A 354 -1.64 13.59 -1.37
C THR A 354 -2.46 12.44 -1.92
N LEU A 355 -3.21 11.76 -1.04
CA LEU A 355 -4.01 10.60 -1.37
C LEU A 355 -5.50 10.90 -1.17
N ASP A 356 -6.32 10.48 -2.13
CA ASP A 356 -7.78 10.45 -2.02
C ASP A 356 -8.28 9.10 -2.55
N THR A 357 -8.55 8.16 -1.63
CA THR A 357 -8.77 6.76 -1.95
C THR A 357 -10.17 6.29 -1.53
N ALA A 358 -10.71 5.33 -2.27
CA ALA A 358 -12.01 4.73 -1.92
C ALA A 358 -11.87 3.63 -0.86
N ASP A 359 -10.74 2.96 -0.81
CA ASP A 359 -10.31 1.91 0.13
C ASP A 359 -9.06 2.43 0.86
N ASP A 360 -8.29 1.61 1.58
CA ASP A 360 -7.12 2.05 2.36
C ASP A 360 -6.19 2.95 1.57
N ALA A 361 -5.68 4.00 2.22
CA ALA A 361 -4.72 4.86 1.53
C ALA A 361 -3.33 4.22 1.45
N VAL A 362 -2.92 3.50 2.49
CA VAL A 362 -1.67 2.73 2.56
C VAL A 362 -1.96 1.38 3.18
N HIS A 363 -1.63 0.29 2.47
CA HIS A 363 -1.90 -1.07 2.92
C HIS A 363 -0.67 -1.98 2.78
N GLY A 364 -0.29 -2.64 3.87
CA GLY A 364 0.72 -3.70 3.89
C GLY A 364 0.14 -5.04 4.31
N GLY A 365 0.14 -6.05 3.43
CA GLY A 365 -0.21 -7.43 3.79
C GLY A 365 0.81 -8.08 4.73
N GLY A 366 2.02 -7.51 4.82
CA GLY A 366 3.00 -7.76 5.88
C GLY A 366 3.08 -6.57 6.85
N ASP A 367 4.30 -6.22 7.27
CA ASP A 367 4.55 -5.03 8.07
C ASP A 367 4.47 -3.75 7.22
N ALA A 368 3.89 -2.67 7.74
CA ALA A 368 3.95 -1.34 7.14
C ALA A 368 4.84 -0.40 7.98
N THR A 369 5.88 0.17 7.38
CA THR A 369 6.78 1.13 8.02
C THR A 369 6.75 2.49 7.34
N ILE A 370 6.33 3.51 8.05
CA ILE A 370 6.45 4.91 7.63
C ILE A 370 7.63 5.54 8.38
N ALA A 371 8.76 5.67 7.70
CA ALA A 371 9.97 6.23 8.31
C ALA A 371 10.03 7.76 8.21
N GLY A 372 9.22 8.38 7.33
CA GLY A 372 9.18 9.82 7.14
C GLY A 372 8.12 10.27 6.14
N GLY A 373 8.31 11.47 5.60
CA GLY A 373 7.45 12.06 4.57
C GLY A 373 6.42 13.07 5.10
N GLU A 374 5.79 13.76 4.14
CA GLU A 374 4.68 14.67 4.36
C GLU A 374 3.43 14.09 3.70
N TRP A 375 2.39 13.83 4.50
CA TRP A 375 1.20 13.11 4.07
C TRP A 375 -0.06 13.91 4.28
N THR A 376 -0.91 13.95 3.26
CA THR A 376 -2.31 14.36 3.36
C THR A 376 -3.16 13.24 2.80
N ILE A 377 -3.92 12.57 3.67
CA ILE A 377 -4.67 11.35 3.33
C ILE A 377 -6.16 11.60 3.55
N ARG A 378 -6.94 11.32 2.53
CA ARG A 378 -8.39 11.17 2.62
C ARG A 378 -8.74 9.79 2.09
N THR A 379 -9.48 9.01 2.85
CA THR A 379 -9.81 7.66 2.44
C THR A 379 -11.23 7.29 2.81
N GLY A 380 -11.81 6.35 2.07
CA GLY A 380 -13.12 5.76 2.38
C GLY A 380 -13.04 4.65 3.42
N ASP A 381 -11.84 4.14 3.69
CA ASP A 381 -11.53 3.13 4.70
C ASP A 381 -10.35 3.60 5.55
N ASP A 382 -9.26 2.83 5.71
CA ASP A 382 -8.22 3.14 6.66
C ASP A 382 -7.12 4.05 6.10
N GLY A 383 -6.58 4.90 6.96
CA GLY A 383 -5.49 5.80 6.58
C GLY A 383 -4.20 5.05 6.32
N ILE A 384 -3.75 4.25 7.28
CA ILE A 384 -2.57 3.39 7.20
C ILE A 384 -2.90 2.07 7.87
N HIS A 385 -2.92 0.99 7.10
CA HIS A 385 -3.23 -0.36 7.54
C HIS A 385 -2.08 -1.33 7.31
N ALA A 386 -1.89 -2.28 8.21
CA ALA A 386 -1.04 -3.45 8.01
C ALA A 386 -1.68 -4.71 8.61
N ASP A 387 -1.68 -5.81 7.87
CA ASP A 387 -2.14 -7.11 8.40
C ASP A 387 -1.27 -7.60 9.58
N ALA A 388 -0.01 -7.12 9.64
CA ALA A 388 0.91 -7.41 10.74
C ALA A 388 1.21 -6.14 11.56
N ALA A 389 2.44 -5.62 11.57
CA ALA A 389 2.80 -4.48 12.39
C ALA A 389 2.80 -3.17 11.61
N THR A 390 2.13 -2.15 12.11
CA THR A 390 2.25 -0.77 11.63
C THR A 390 3.26 0.00 12.47
N VAL A 391 4.31 0.54 11.85
CA VAL A 391 5.38 1.28 12.52
C VAL A 391 5.52 2.68 11.91
N ILE A 392 5.28 3.72 12.72
CA ILE A 392 5.49 5.12 12.34
C ILE A 392 6.71 5.65 13.09
N ARG A 393 7.81 5.91 12.38
CA ARG A 393 9.04 6.40 12.99
C ARG A 393 9.13 7.91 13.02
N ALA A 394 8.66 8.55 11.96
CA ALA A 394 8.69 10.01 11.79
C ALA A 394 7.71 10.43 10.69
N GLY A 395 7.70 11.73 10.37
CA GLY A 395 6.88 12.32 9.31
C GLY A 395 5.84 13.29 9.86
N THR A 396 5.16 13.96 8.96
CA THR A 396 3.97 14.76 9.23
C THR A 396 2.80 14.12 8.49
N ILE A 397 1.86 13.56 9.23
CA ILE A 397 0.76 12.78 8.70
C ILE A 397 -0.55 13.46 9.09
N LEU A 398 -1.25 13.98 8.09
CA LEU A 398 -2.57 14.59 8.22
C LEU A 398 -3.60 13.68 7.58
N ILE A 399 -4.53 13.14 8.37
CA ILE A 399 -5.63 12.30 7.92
C ILE A 399 -6.95 13.00 8.31
N PRO A 400 -7.43 13.95 7.49
CA PRO A 400 -8.63 14.72 7.82
C PRO A 400 -9.95 13.95 7.60
N TYR A 401 -9.89 12.76 7.03
CA TYR A 401 -11.06 11.94 6.75
C TYR A 401 -10.65 10.48 6.48
N CYS A 402 -11.11 9.55 7.31
CA CYS A 402 -10.89 8.11 7.20
C CYS A 402 -11.97 7.34 7.99
N TYR A 403 -12.08 6.05 7.79
CA TYR A 403 -12.85 5.17 8.67
C TYR A 403 -12.04 4.94 9.94
N GLU A 404 -10.88 4.26 9.87
CA GLU A 404 -9.88 4.24 10.93
C GLU A 404 -8.60 4.98 10.51
N GLY A 405 -7.89 5.54 11.49
CA GLY A 405 -6.74 6.37 11.17
C GLY A 405 -5.48 5.56 10.89
N VAL A 406 -5.08 4.73 11.85
CA VAL A 406 -3.90 3.84 11.79
C VAL A 406 -4.27 2.51 12.41
N GLU A 407 -4.18 1.45 11.62
CA GLU A 407 -4.52 0.10 12.05
C GLU A 407 -3.36 -0.88 11.88
N GLY A 408 -3.42 -1.98 12.63
CA GLY A 408 -2.54 -3.14 12.52
C GLY A 408 -2.80 -4.17 13.59
N GLN A 409 -2.21 -5.38 13.45
CA GLN A 409 -2.15 -6.32 14.58
C GLN A 409 -1.45 -5.67 15.77
N SER A 410 -0.42 -4.89 15.50
CA SER A 410 0.22 -4.03 16.50
C SER A 410 0.63 -2.70 15.89
N VAL A 411 0.61 -1.63 16.69
CA VAL A 411 0.98 -0.28 16.26
C VAL A 411 2.11 0.25 17.13
N THR A 412 3.21 0.71 16.49
CA THR A 412 4.31 1.38 17.18
C THR A 412 4.54 2.77 16.59
N ILE A 413 4.50 3.81 17.42
CA ILE A 413 4.79 5.18 17.04
C ILE A 413 6.05 5.65 17.76
N ASP A 414 7.16 5.74 17.02
CA ASP A 414 8.45 6.20 17.56
C ASP A 414 8.57 7.72 17.57
N GLY A 415 7.80 8.42 16.72
CA GLY A 415 7.83 9.87 16.61
C GLY A 415 6.92 10.41 15.51
N GLY A 416 7.15 11.67 15.11
CA GLY A 416 6.38 12.34 14.07
C GLY A 416 5.24 13.20 14.61
N THR A 417 4.47 13.75 13.68
CA THR A 417 3.25 14.52 13.96
C THR A 417 2.09 13.88 13.23
N LEU A 418 1.09 13.41 13.97
CA LEU A 418 -0.12 12.79 13.46
C LEU A 418 -1.33 13.68 13.83
N ASP A 419 -2.15 14.03 12.85
CA ASP A 419 -3.42 14.73 13.02
C ASP A 419 -4.51 13.96 12.29
N ILE A 420 -5.37 13.28 13.06
CA ILE A 420 -6.31 12.28 12.56
C ILE A 420 -7.75 12.71 12.91
N THR A 421 -8.63 12.66 11.90
CA THR A 421 -10.08 12.74 12.10
C THR A 421 -10.70 11.46 11.54
N ALA A 422 -11.10 10.57 12.43
CA ALA A 422 -11.64 9.26 12.11
C ALA A 422 -13.15 9.18 12.36
N TYR A 423 -13.80 8.39 11.53
CA TYR A 423 -15.23 8.10 11.65
C TYR A 423 -15.49 6.96 12.66
N ASP A 424 -14.55 6.06 12.83
CA ASP A 424 -14.48 5.06 13.89
C ASP A 424 -13.24 5.32 14.72
N ASP A 425 -12.28 4.42 14.81
CA ASP A 425 -11.16 4.54 15.72
C ASP A 425 -9.99 5.37 15.15
N GLY A 426 -9.29 6.09 16.01
CA GLY A 426 -8.14 6.91 15.60
C GLY A 426 -6.89 6.09 15.39
N ILE A 427 -6.55 5.21 16.35
CA ILE A 427 -5.47 4.22 16.27
C ILE A 427 -6.02 2.92 16.84
N ASN A 428 -5.98 1.85 16.03
CA ASN A 428 -6.55 0.56 16.36
C ASN A 428 -5.50 -0.56 16.32
N ALA A 429 -5.47 -1.42 17.34
CA ALA A 429 -4.72 -2.67 17.35
C ALA A 429 -5.68 -3.83 17.64
N ALA A 430 -6.41 -4.26 16.61
CA ALA A 430 -7.53 -5.19 16.70
C ALA A 430 -7.24 -6.59 16.14
N GLY A 431 -6.07 -6.83 15.54
CA GLY A 431 -5.69 -8.15 15.04
C GLY A 431 -5.34 -8.24 13.56
N GLY A 432 -5.23 -7.13 12.85
CA GLY A 432 -4.52 -6.98 11.57
C GLY A 432 -5.08 -7.71 10.36
N ALA A 433 -6.21 -8.34 10.42
CA ALA A 433 -6.83 -8.90 9.22
C ALA A 433 -8.04 -8.04 8.86
N ASP A 434 -7.91 -7.32 7.74
CA ASP A 434 -9.07 -6.68 7.11
C ASP A 434 -10.20 -7.71 6.98
N GLY A 435 -11.22 -7.54 7.84
CA GLY A 435 -12.34 -8.47 7.95
C GLY A 435 -13.29 -8.47 6.76
N SER A 436 -12.92 -7.84 5.66
CA SER A 436 -13.75 -7.66 4.47
C SER A 436 -14.01 -8.94 3.65
N GLY A 437 -13.47 -10.11 4.04
CA GLY A 437 -13.52 -11.25 3.13
C GLY A 437 -13.76 -12.65 3.67
N THR A 438 -13.81 -12.96 4.97
CA THR A 438 -13.95 -14.35 5.39
C THR A 438 -14.99 -14.58 6.48
N GLY A 439 -15.92 -15.47 6.13
CA GLY A 439 -17.02 -15.90 6.97
C GLY A 439 -16.62 -16.37 8.36
N PHE A 440 -17.41 -15.93 9.31
CA PHE A 440 -17.46 -16.29 10.73
C PHE A 440 -16.95 -17.69 11.06
N GLY A 441 -15.73 -17.79 11.57
CA GLY A 441 -15.33 -18.91 12.42
C GLY A 441 -15.93 -18.73 13.81
N TYR A 442 -16.90 -19.54 14.17
CA TYR A 442 -17.44 -19.62 15.54
C TYR A 442 -16.39 -20.20 16.49
N GLY A 443 -15.39 -19.40 16.88
CA GLY A 443 -14.57 -19.63 18.05
C GLY A 443 -15.15 -18.78 19.18
N LYS A 444 -15.54 -19.41 20.30
CA LYS A 444 -15.89 -18.69 21.51
C LYS A 444 -14.61 -18.16 22.17
N GLN A 445 -14.04 -17.09 21.64
CA GLN A 445 -13.10 -16.26 22.36
C GLN A 445 -13.92 -15.25 23.18
N ASP A 446 -13.49 -14.99 24.40
CA ASP A 446 -14.08 -13.96 25.24
C ASP A 446 -13.75 -12.62 24.55
N GLN A 447 -14.74 -11.94 24.05
CA GLN A 447 -14.63 -10.70 23.28
C GLN A 447 -13.96 -9.55 24.09
N PHE A 448 -13.74 -9.76 25.37
CA PHE A 448 -13.08 -8.86 26.31
C PHE A 448 -11.79 -9.44 26.90
N ALA A 449 -11.30 -10.56 26.38
CA ALA A 449 -10.01 -11.10 26.78
C ALA A 449 -8.92 -10.37 26.01
N ALA A 450 -7.91 -9.87 26.73
CA ALA A 450 -6.74 -9.25 26.10
C ALA A 450 -6.03 -10.25 25.18
N ASP A 451 -5.69 -9.80 23.96
CA ASP A 451 -4.84 -10.53 23.04
C ASP A 451 -3.40 -10.06 23.21
N GLU A 452 -2.49 -10.96 23.60
CA GLU A 452 -1.08 -10.63 23.82
C GLU A 452 -0.34 -10.26 22.52
N SER A 453 -0.87 -10.62 21.35
CA SER A 453 -0.32 -10.24 20.04
C SER A 453 -0.70 -8.82 19.62
N CYS A 454 -1.76 -8.25 20.18
CA CYS A 454 -2.21 -6.89 19.93
C CYS A 454 -1.59 -5.94 20.97
N PHE A 455 -0.96 -4.87 20.49
CA PHE A 455 -0.43 -3.85 21.39
C PHE A 455 -0.23 -2.52 20.65
N ILE A 456 -0.33 -1.43 21.41
CA ILE A 456 0.04 -0.10 20.92
C ILE A 456 1.18 0.43 21.80
N ILE A 457 2.28 0.85 21.16
CA ILE A 457 3.43 1.48 21.83
C ILE A 457 3.64 2.87 21.24
N ILE A 458 3.57 3.90 22.08
CA ILE A 458 3.88 5.29 21.69
C ILE A 458 5.13 5.71 22.43
N ASN A 459 6.26 5.76 21.73
CA ASN A 459 7.54 6.15 22.28
C ASN A 459 7.72 7.66 22.33
N ASN A 460 7.21 8.38 21.32
CA ASN A 460 7.29 9.83 21.21
C ASN A 460 6.31 10.33 20.14
N GLY A 461 6.32 11.64 19.85
CA GLY A 461 5.53 12.28 18.80
C GLY A 461 4.51 13.28 19.33
N THR A 462 3.86 13.96 18.40
CA THR A 462 2.69 14.81 18.67
C THR A 462 1.51 14.21 17.96
N ILE A 463 0.54 13.71 18.69
CA ILE A 463 -0.60 12.98 18.17
C ILE A 463 -1.87 13.72 18.57
N THR A 464 -2.64 14.14 17.59
CA THR A 464 -3.97 14.73 17.78
C THR A 464 -4.99 13.87 17.08
N ILE A 465 -5.99 13.43 17.82
CA ILE A 465 -7.07 12.57 17.28
C ILE A 465 -8.42 13.15 17.65
N VAL A 466 -9.30 13.20 16.67
CA VAL A 466 -10.73 13.41 16.84
C VAL A 466 -11.45 12.22 16.19
N SER A 467 -12.17 11.44 16.98
CA SER A 467 -12.82 10.21 16.53
C SER A 467 -14.28 10.14 17.00
N ASP A 468 -15.11 9.41 16.25
CA ASP A 468 -16.44 9.01 16.69
C ASP A 468 -16.45 7.61 17.32
N GLY A 469 -15.45 6.75 17.01
CA GLY A 469 -15.04 5.56 17.77
C GLY A 469 -14.10 5.92 18.91
N ASP A 470 -13.29 4.97 19.37
CA ASP A 470 -12.26 5.22 20.37
C ASP A 470 -11.10 6.01 19.75
N SER A 471 -10.47 6.95 20.48
CA SER A 471 -9.32 7.64 19.88
C SER A 471 -8.10 6.71 19.81
N ILE A 472 -7.95 5.81 20.78
CA ILE A 472 -6.99 4.72 20.79
C ILE A 472 -7.70 3.48 21.31
N ASP A 473 -7.82 2.43 20.47
CA ASP A 473 -8.31 1.11 20.86
C ASP A 473 -7.22 0.05 20.75
N SER A 474 -7.11 -0.81 21.75
CA SER A 474 -6.21 -1.95 21.71
C SER A 474 -6.89 -3.19 22.28
N ASN A 475 -7.02 -4.21 21.48
CA ASN A 475 -7.43 -5.54 21.95
C ASN A 475 -6.41 -6.17 22.91
N GLY A 476 -5.25 -5.55 23.10
CA GLY A 476 -4.20 -5.96 24.04
C GLY A 476 -3.76 -4.83 24.95
N THR A 477 -2.53 -4.39 24.85
CA THR A 477 -1.94 -3.41 25.76
C THR A 477 -1.65 -2.07 25.10
N LEU A 478 -1.75 -0.98 25.85
CA LEU A 478 -1.27 0.33 25.47
C LEU A 478 -0.13 0.77 26.38
N THR A 479 1.02 1.13 25.80
CA THR A 479 2.15 1.71 26.52
C THR A 479 2.53 3.06 25.90
N VAL A 480 2.49 4.13 26.68
CA VAL A 480 2.93 5.46 26.29
C VAL A 480 4.21 5.80 27.05
N ASN A 481 5.34 5.79 26.36
CA ASN A 481 6.66 6.10 26.92
C ASN A 481 6.99 7.59 26.89
N GLY A 482 6.40 8.33 25.95
CA GLY A 482 6.64 9.76 25.78
C GLY A 482 5.64 10.38 24.81
N GLY A 483 5.94 11.60 24.34
CA GLY A 483 5.14 12.33 23.39
C GLY A 483 4.02 13.18 24.00
N THR A 484 3.25 13.84 23.12
CA THR A 484 2.08 14.66 23.47
C THR A 484 0.87 14.14 22.71
N LEU A 485 -0.13 13.69 23.46
CA LEU A 485 -1.36 13.11 22.91
C LEU A 485 -2.56 13.99 23.29
N ASN A 486 -3.30 14.47 22.28
CA ASN A 486 -4.55 15.20 22.44
C ASN A 486 -5.67 14.38 21.81
N LEU A 487 -6.45 13.72 22.63
CA LEU A 487 -7.42 12.71 22.20
C LEU A 487 -8.84 13.20 22.49
N THR A 488 -9.70 13.18 21.49
CA THR A 488 -11.10 13.58 21.58
C THR A 488 -11.99 12.53 20.98
N CYS A 489 -12.66 11.76 21.82
CA CYS A 489 -13.72 10.85 21.42
C CYS A 489 -15.08 11.57 21.52
N ASN A 490 -15.84 11.58 20.40
CA ASN A 490 -17.16 12.18 20.33
C ASN A 490 -18.30 11.15 20.35
N GLY A 491 -17.98 9.86 20.18
CA GLY A 491 -18.95 8.79 20.07
C GLY A 491 -19.63 8.44 21.39
N ASN A 492 -20.87 8.00 21.32
CA ASN A 492 -21.62 7.58 22.49
C ASN A 492 -21.30 6.14 22.84
N GLY A 493 -20.64 5.93 23.95
CA GLY A 493 -20.28 4.61 24.46
C GLY A 493 -18.83 4.21 24.19
N ASN A 494 -18.12 5.06 23.44
CA ASN A 494 -16.69 4.95 23.18
C ASN A 494 -15.91 5.86 24.14
N THR A 495 -14.59 5.68 24.20
CA THR A 495 -13.69 6.43 25.09
C THR A 495 -12.46 6.91 24.33
N ALA A 496 -11.77 7.94 24.85
CA ALA A 496 -10.54 8.40 24.19
C ALA A 496 -9.41 7.37 24.30
N ILE A 497 -9.46 6.47 25.29
CA ILE A 497 -8.54 5.33 25.41
C ILE A 497 -9.36 4.12 25.85
N ASP A 498 -9.39 3.06 25.04
CA ASP A 498 -9.85 1.72 25.40
C ASP A 498 -8.76 0.68 25.25
N THR A 499 -8.70 -0.28 26.16
CA THR A 499 -7.76 -1.41 26.10
C THR A 499 -8.34 -2.63 26.79
N ASN A 500 -8.27 -3.79 26.15
CA ASN A 500 -8.63 -5.04 26.79
C ASN A 500 -7.56 -5.53 27.79
N GLY A 501 -6.33 -5.05 27.66
CA GLY A 501 -5.20 -5.38 28.54
C GLY A 501 -4.85 -4.26 29.52
N THR A 502 -3.55 -3.96 29.63
CA THR A 502 -3.07 -2.92 30.54
C THR A 502 -2.74 -1.62 29.81
N PHE A 503 -3.16 -0.51 30.36
CA PHE A 503 -2.68 0.82 29.98
C PHE A 503 -1.55 1.27 30.91
N ALA A 504 -0.39 1.62 30.35
CA ALA A 504 0.75 2.16 31.08
C ALA A 504 1.23 3.47 30.47
N ASN A 505 1.19 4.55 31.24
CA ASN A 505 1.81 5.83 30.88
C ASN A 505 3.11 5.99 31.67
N ASN A 506 4.26 5.88 31.00
CA ASN A 506 5.60 5.99 31.57
C ASN A 506 6.19 7.40 31.47
N GLY A 507 5.59 8.30 30.66
CA GLY A 507 6.14 9.65 30.47
C GLY A 507 5.44 10.54 29.44
N GLY A 508 4.36 10.08 28.83
CA GLY A 508 3.59 10.87 27.86
C GLY A 508 2.74 11.95 28.51
N ALA A 509 2.60 13.08 27.84
CA ALA A 509 1.64 14.13 28.18
C ALA A 509 0.33 13.83 27.45
N ILE A 510 -0.65 13.27 28.14
CA ILE A 510 -1.92 12.84 27.56
C ILE A 510 -3.04 13.77 28.05
N THR A 511 -3.86 14.20 27.12
CA THR A 511 -5.08 14.97 27.40
C THR A 511 -6.24 14.29 26.68
N THR A 512 -7.29 13.94 27.41
CA THR A 512 -8.54 13.39 26.84
C THR A 512 -9.73 14.28 27.19
N ASN A 513 -10.83 14.15 26.46
CA ASN A 513 -12.05 14.87 26.77
C ASN A 513 -12.96 14.14 27.78
N ASP A 514 -12.65 12.89 28.14
CA ASP A 514 -13.46 12.02 29.01
C ASP A 514 -12.76 11.57 30.30
N GLY A 515 -11.45 11.81 30.46
CA GLY A 515 -10.65 11.46 31.63
C GLY A 515 -10.13 10.00 31.61
N SER A 516 -10.22 9.29 30.47
CA SER A 516 -9.75 7.91 30.32
C SER A 516 -8.22 7.77 30.51
N GLU A 517 -7.44 8.85 30.34
CA GLU A 517 -6.00 8.89 30.59
C GLU A 517 -5.60 8.55 32.04
N SER A 518 -6.56 8.63 32.98
CA SER A 518 -6.31 8.30 34.39
C SER A 518 -6.33 6.81 34.69
N GLY A 519 -6.60 5.94 33.70
CA GLY A 519 -6.69 4.49 33.83
C GLY A 519 -7.88 4.03 34.69
N THR A 520 -8.83 4.92 35.00
CA THR A 520 -10.04 4.60 35.75
C THR A 520 -11.29 4.49 34.87
N GLY A 521 -11.16 4.75 33.59
CA GLY A 521 -12.20 4.63 32.58
C GLY A 521 -11.93 3.41 31.71
N GLY A 522 -12.83 2.48 31.68
CA GLY A 522 -12.81 1.45 30.67
C GLY A 522 -12.71 0.03 31.18
N THR A 523 -13.73 -0.45 31.80
CA THR A 523 -14.33 -1.71 31.46
C THR A 523 -15.68 -1.37 30.86
N GLY A 524 -15.76 -1.24 29.55
CA GLY A 524 -17.01 -1.16 28.79
C GLY A 524 -17.82 -2.44 28.91
N GLY A 525 -18.02 -2.89 30.15
CA GLY A 525 -18.96 -3.93 30.49
C GLY A 525 -20.29 -3.28 30.82
N MET A 526 -21.37 -3.60 30.13
CA MET A 526 -22.73 -3.43 30.61
C MET A 526 -22.91 -4.08 31.97
N GLY A 527 -22.40 -3.48 33.03
CA GLY A 527 -22.62 -3.79 34.41
C GLY A 527 -23.53 -2.74 35.01
N GLY A 528 -24.83 -2.90 34.87
CA GLY A 528 -25.81 -2.09 35.57
C GLY A 528 -25.50 -2.04 37.06
N GLY A 529 -24.93 -0.94 37.53
CA GLY A 529 -24.65 -0.65 38.91
C GLY A 529 -25.92 -0.65 39.73
N ARG A 530 -26.16 -1.77 40.40
CA ARG A 530 -27.02 -1.76 41.56
C ARG A 530 -26.21 -1.25 42.73
N GLY A 531 -26.39 0.02 43.02
CA GLY A 531 -25.93 0.61 44.26
C GLY A 531 -26.34 -0.24 45.47
N GLY A 532 -25.35 -0.81 46.14
CA GLY A 532 -25.53 -1.46 47.42
C GLY A 532 -25.77 -0.43 48.51
N MET A 533 -27.02 -0.12 48.83
CA MET A 533 -27.37 0.44 50.12
C MET A 533 -27.38 -0.66 51.16
N SER A 534 -26.37 -0.66 52.04
CA SER A 534 -26.40 -1.34 53.33
C SER A 534 -27.53 -0.73 54.18
N GLY A 535 -28.65 -1.42 54.31
CA GLY A 535 -29.71 -1.10 55.20
C GLY A 535 -30.17 -2.38 55.90
N GLU A 536 -30.04 -2.38 57.22
CA GLU A 536 -30.44 -3.45 58.14
C GLU A 536 -31.90 -3.90 57.90
N LYS A 537 -32.11 -5.23 57.98
CA LYS A 537 -33.43 -5.85 58.05
C LYS A 537 -34.04 -5.65 59.42
N PRO A 538 -35.33 -5.36 59.54
CA PRO A 538 -36.16 -5.89 60.61
C PRO A 538 -37.03 -7.06 60.14
N ALA A 539 -37.01 -8.08 60.93
CA ALA A 539 -37.85 -9.28 60.80
C ALA A 539 -39.34 -8.94 61.05
N ARG A 540 -40.23 -9.48 60.21
CA ARG A 540 -41.61 -9.79 60.68
C ARG A 540 -42.32 -10.88 59.87
N ASN A 541 -42.59 -11.88 60.58
CA ASN A 541 -43.68 -12.90 60.54
C ASN A 541 -44.89 -12.74 59.60
N GLY A 542 -45.15 -13.80 58.83
CA GLY A 542 -46.32 -14.62 59.07
C GLY A 542 -47.56 -14.45 58.17
N LYS A 543 -47.92 -15.56 57.53
CA LYS A 543 -49.29 -16.00 57.15
C LYS A 543 -49.98 -15.27 56.01
N GLN A 544 -50.65 -15.85 55.06
CA GLN A 544 -51.42 -17.06 54.91
C GLN A 544 -51.92 -17.17 53.46
N ALA A 545 -52.29 -18.37 53.05
CA ALA A 545 -52.80 -18.81 51.78
C ALA A 545 -54.10 -18.08 51.29
N GLY A 546 -54.30 -18.06 50.00
CA GLY A 546 -55.57 -17.72 49.37
C GLY A 546 -55.58 -18.12 47.90
N THR A 547 -56.12 -19.28 47.62
CA THR A 547 -56.54 -19.82 46.32
C THR A 547 -57.72 -19.07 45.73
N GLN A 548 -57.73 -18.86 44.40
CA GLN A 548 -58.89 -18.97 43.47
C GLN A 548 -58.43 -18.54 42.10
N SER A 549 -58.38 -19.38 41.09
CA SER A 549 -59.34 -20.00 40.16
C SER A 549 -60.01 -19.02 39.16
N GLY A 550 -59.76 -19.31 37.88
CA GLY A 550 -60.68 -19.07 36.75
C GLY A 550 -60.40 -17.78 36.01
N THR A 551 -60.39 -17.69 34.75
CA THR A 551 -61.06 -18.38 33.64
C THR A 551 -60.38 -17.94 32.33
N ALA A 552 -60.28 -18.87 31.41
CA ALA A 552 -59.91 -18.63 30.00
C ALA A 552 -60.99 -17.82 29.28
N GLN A 553 -60.59 -16.92 28.41
CA GLN A 553 -61.42 -16.53 27.26
C GLN A 553 -60.62 -16.42 25.98
N GLN A 554 -61.26 -16.95 24.95
CA GLN A 554 -60.81 -17.28 23.62
C GLN A 554 -60.58 -16.07 22.70
N ARG A 555 -59.70 -16.35 21.78
CA ARG A 555 -59.43 -15.67 20.52
C ARG A 555 -60.70 -15.55 19.62
N PRO A 556 -60.72 -14.61 18.71
CA PRO A 556 -61.22 -14.91 17.36
C PRO A 556 -60.17 -14.65 16.27
N THR A 557 -60.17 -15.56 15.31
CA THR A 557 -59.39 -15.61 14.06
C THR A 557 -60.11 -14.85 12.93
N PRO A 558 -59.50 -14.72 11.74
CA PRO A 558 -59.66 -13.57 10.84
C PRO A 558 -60.66 -13.78 9.73
N GLY A 559 -61.13 -12.68 9.18
CA GLY A 559 -61.98 -12.64 7.98
C GLY A 559 -61.19 -12.13 6.78
N THR A 560 -61.30 -12.91 5.72
CA THR A 560 -60.80 -12.65 4.36
C THR A 560 -61.78 -11.76 3.56
N SER A 561 -61.20 -11.18 2.48
CA SER A 561 -61.83 -10.64 1.25
C SER A 561 -62.05 -9.11 1.22
N ALA A 562 -61.61 -8.35 0.25
CA ALA A 562 -61.61 -8.47 -1.21
C ALA A 562 -60.41 -7.69 -1.81
#